data_454e83f0a0ea32df5cb81424f22d6c64
#
_entry.id   454e83f0a0ea32df5cb81424f22d6c64
#
_cell.length_a   1.000
_cell.length_b   1.000
_cell.length_c   1.000
_cell.angle_alpha   90.00
_cell.angle_beta   90.00
_cell.angle_gamma   90.00
#
_symmetry.space_group_name_H-M   'P 1'
#
loop_
_entity.id
_entity.type
_entity.pdbx_description
1 polymer ?
#
loop_
_entity_poly.entity_id
_entity_poly.type
_entity_poly.pdbx_seq_one_letter_code
_entity_poly.pdbx_strand_id
1 'polypeptide(L)'
;ELGYLNAGTVEFLVDTVGERAGEHVFIEMNPRIQVEHTVTEEVTDVDLVQAQMRIAAGETLEQIGIRQKDLYVRGFAMQCRITTEDPANGFRPDVGKVSAYRSAGGSGVRLDGGTIYAGAEISPHFDSMLVKLTCRGRDYQTAVHRASRALAEFRIRGVATNIPFLQSVLQDPEFLDGQITT
;
A
#
# COMPACT_ATOMS: atom_id res chain seq x y z
N GLU A 1 19.22 -23.71 -1.31
CA GLU A 1 19.39 -22.28 -1.67
C GLU A 1 19.01 -22.11 -3.15
N LEU A 2 18.05 -21.21 -3.44
CA LEU A 2 17.51 -21.05 -4.80
C LEU A 2 18.35 -20.10 -5.67
N GLY A 3 19.36 -19.45 -5.11
CA GLY A 3 20.18 -18.47 -5.84
C GLY A 3 19.40 -17.25 -6.33
N TYR A 4 18.23 -16.96 -5.74
CA TYR A 4 17.42 -15.79 -6.10
C TYR A 4 18.15 -14.51 -5.70
N LEU A 5 18.19 -13.57 -6.62
CA LEU A 5 18.73 -12.22 -6.41
C LEU A 5 17.63 -11.18 -6.63
N ASN A 6 17.70 -10.08 -5.89
CA ASN A 6 16.79 -8.94 -5.93
C ASN A 6 15.69 -8.99 -4.86
N ALA A 7 14.70 -8.08 -4.94
CA ALA A 7 13.62 -7.98 -3.97
C ALA A 7 12.55 -9.05 -4.20
N GLY A 8 11.99 -9.57 -3.12
CA GLY A 8 10.87 -10.48 -3.14
C GLY A 8 10.12 -10.45 -1.82
N THR A 9 8.92 -10.99 -1.81
CA THR A 9 8.06 -11.08 -0.62
C THR A 9 7.76 -12.54 -0.33
N VAL A 10 7.98 -12.95 0.92
CA VAL A 10 7.58 -14.27 1.43
C VAL A 10 6.34 -14.08 2.27
N GLU A 11 5.29 -14.84 1.98
CA GLU A 11 3.99 -14.74 2.63
C GLU A 11 3.76 -15.91 3.59
N PHE A 12 3.22 -15.59 4.77
CA PHE A 12 2.90 -16.54 5.82
C PHE A 12 1.48 -16.30 6.33
N LEU A 13 0.78 -17.38 6.68
CA LEU A 13 -0.39 -17.31 7.57
C LEU A 13 0.09 -17.47 9.02
N VAL A 14 -0.48 -16.66 9.90
CA VAL A 14 -0.17 -16.70 11.34
C VAL A 14 -1.46 -16.93 12.12
N ASP A 15 -1.49 -17.95 12.97
CA ASP A 15 -2.59 -18.16 13.92
C ASP A 15 -2.55 -17.07 14.99
N THR A 16 -3.64 -16.31 15.13
CA THR A 16 -3.72 -15.20 16.09
C THR A 16 -4.47 -15.56 17.37
N VAL A 17 -5.17 -16.71 17.40
CA VAL A 17 -6.03 -17.13 18.51
C VAL A 17 -5.88 -18.63 18.81
N GLY A 18 -6.31 -19.04 20.01
CA GLY A 18 -6.32 -20.45 20.43
C GLY A 18 -4.95 -21.00 20.81
N GLU A 19 -4.85 -22.33 20.87
CA GLU A 19 -3.64 -23.04 21.33
C GLU A 19 -2.45 -22.88 20.38
N ARG A 20 -2.71 -22.54 19.11
CA ARG A 20 -1.68 -22.36 18.09
C ARG A 20 -1.33 -20.90 17.84
N ALA A 21 -1.76 -19.98 18.69
CA ALA A 21 -1.46 -18.56 18.53
C ALA A 21 0.06 -18.31 18.42
N GLY A 22 0.49 -17.63 17.35
CA GLY A 22 1.89 -17.38 17.01
C GLY A 22 2.53 -18.44 16.10
N GLU A 23 1.89 -19.60 15.88
CA GLU A 23 2.34 -20.52 14.84
C GLU A 23 2.11 -19.91 13.46
N HIS A 24 3.01 -20.22 12.54
CA HIS A 24 2.93 -19.72 11.18
C HIS A 24 3.23 -20.80 10.16
N VAL A 25 2.60 -20.70 9.00
CA VAL A 25 2.82 -21.58 7.85
C VAL A 25 3.16 -20.75 6.62
N PHE A 26 4.12 -21.22 5.84
CA PHE A 26 4.49 -20.63 4.57
C PHE A 26 3.34 -20.80 3.56
N ILE A 27 3.01 -19.73 2.84
CA ILE A 27 2.05 -19.77 1.74
C ILE A 27 2.79 -19.77 0.41
N GLU A 28 3.46 -18.67 0.09
CA GLU A 28 4.13 -18.48 -1.18
C GLU A 28 5.28 -17.49 -1.11
N MET A 29 6.08 -17.44 -2.17
CA MET A 29 7.04 -16.38 -2.42
C MET A 29 6.70 -15.69 -3.72
N ASN A 30 6.58 -14.37 -3.68
CA ASN A 30 6.51 -13.53 -4.86
C ASN A 30 7.91 -13.01 -5.20
N PRO A 31 8.61 -13.57 -6.22
CA PRO A 31 9.98 -13.16 -6.57
C PRO A 31 9.98 -11.86 -7.39
N ARG A 32 9.40 -10.83 -6.85
CA ARG A 32 9.24 -9.49 -7.44
C ARG A 32 8.89 -8.48 -6.37
N ILE A 33 9.02 -7.20 -6.69
CA ILE A 33 8.41 -6.15 -5.88
C ILE A 33 6.87 -6.24 -5.94
N GLN A 34 6.21 -5.96 -4.83
CA GLN A 34 4.74 -5.96 -4.73
C GLN A 34 4.20 -4.53 -4.61
N VAL A 35 2.88 -4.38 -4.83
CA VAL A 35 2.20 -3.07 -4.79
C VAL A 35 2.36 -2.41 -3.42
N GLU A 36 2.34 -3.20 -2.35
CA GLU A 36 2.43 -2.78 -0.95
C GLU A 36 3.83 -2.42 -0.46
N HIS A 37 4.87 -2.50 -1.30
CA HIS A 37 6.25 -2.16 -0.93
C HIS A 37 6.40 -0.80 -0.22
N THR A 38 5.52 0.15 -0.54
CA THR A 38 5.56 1.50 0.04
C THR A 38 5.37 1.49 1.56
N VAL A 39 4.63 0.52 2.12
CA VAL A 39 4.49 0.35 3.58
C VAL A 39 5.84 0.01 4.20
N THR A 40 6.57 -0.95 3.60
CA THR A 40 7.90 -1.33 4.05
C THR A 40 8.88 -0.16 3.98
N GLU A 41 8.87 0.59 2.87
CA GLU A 41 9.72 1.77 2.68
C GLU A 41 9.45 2.84 3.75
N GLU A 42 8.17 3.12 4.04
CA GLU A 42 7.78 4.12 5.04
C GLU A 42 8.18 3.76 6.47
N VAL A 43 8.23 2.49 6.84
CA VAL A 43 8.58 2.07 8.20
C VAL A 43 10.04 1.70 8.38
N THR A 44 10.79 1.46 7.29
CA THR A 44 12.21 1.07 7.35
C THR A 44 13.16 2.14 6.84
N ASP A 45 12.65 3.12 6.11
CA ASP A 45 13.44 4.17 5.44
C ASP A 45 14.38 3.60 4.35
N VAL A 46 14.00 2.47 3.75
CA VAL A 46 14.72 1.81 2.66
C VAL A 46 13.98 2.01 1.35
N ASP A 47 14.60 2.64 0.37
CA ASP A 47 14.09 2.74 -1.01
C ASP A 47 14.32 1.41 -1.73
N LEU A 48 13.26 0.58 -1.80
CA LEU A 48 13.32 -0.76 -2.38
C LEU A 48 13.54 -0.72 -3.90
N VAL A 49 12.98 0.26 -4.59
CA VAL A 49 13.14 0.41 -6.04
C VAL A 49 14.57 0.79 -6.38
N GLN A 50 15.14 1.74 -5.66
CA GLN A 50 16.55 2.10 -5.81
C GLN A 50 17.46 0.92 -5.46
N ALA A 51 17.17 0.19 -4.38
CA ALA A 51 17.93 -1.00 -3.99
C ALA A 51 17.91 -2.07 -5.09
N GLN A 52 16.74 -2.33 -5.71
CA GLN A 52 16.64 -3.25 -6.85
C GLN A 52 17.54 -2.87 -8.02
N MET A 53 17.58 -1.58 -8.37
CA MET A 53 18.41 -1.08 -9.47
C MET A 53 19.89 -1.27 -9.17
N ARG A 54 20.31 -0.99 -7.93
CA ARG A 54 21.71 -1.13 -7.51
C ARG A 54 22.15 -2.59 -7.42
N ILE A 55 21.27 -3.47 -6.93
CA ILE A 55 21.51 -4.93 -6.92
C ILE A 55 21.62 -5.45 -8.36
N ALA A 56 20.77 -5.01 -9.25
CA ALA A 56 20.83 -5.38 -10.66
C ALA A 56 22.13 -4.88 -11.36
N ALA A 57 22.70 -3.79 -10.87
CA ALA A 57 24.00 -3.30 -11.30
C ALA A 57 25.20 -4.07 -10.69
N GLY A 58 24.92 -5.07 -9.83
CA GLY A 58 25.93 -5.94 -9.21
C GLY A 58 26.45 -5.49 -7.85
N GLU A 59 25.83 -4.46 -7.24
CA GLU A 59 26.19 -4.03 -5.90
C GLU A 59 25.63 -4.99 -4.83
N THR A 60 26.38 -5.19 -3.77
CA THR A 60 25.94 -5.98 -2.60
C THR A 60 25.10 -5.13 -1.66
N LEU A 61 24.31 -5.77 -0.78
CA LEU A 61 23.53 -5.08 0.25
C LEU A 61 24.40 -4.19 1.14
N GLU A 62 25.62 -4.62 1.45
CA GLU A 62 26.54 -3.82 2.25
C GLU A 62 27.01 -2.55 1.51
N GLN A 63 27.32 -2.66 0.21
CA GLN A 63 27.72 -1.52 -0.63
C GLN A 63 26.61 -0.49 -0.78
N ILE A 64 25.34 -0.93 -0.81
CA ILE A 64 24.18 -0.03 -0.85
C ILE A 64 23.76 0.47 0.53
N GLY A 65 24.45 0.05 1.61
CA GLY A 65 24.20 0.51 2.97
C GLY A 65 23.05 -0.21 3.70
N ILE A 66 22.54 -1.30 3.15
CA ILE A 66 21.46 -2.08 3.77
C ILE A 66 22.09 -3.26 4.53
N ARG A 67 22.07 -3.20 5.86
CA ARG A 67 22.56 -4.28 6.72
C ARG A 67 21.46 -4.68 7.69
N GLN A 68 21.20 -5.98 7.81
CA GLN A 68 20.14 -6.53 8.66
C GLN A 68 20.16 -5.98 10.10
N LYS A 69 21.34 -5.82 10.68
CA LYS A 69 21.50 -5.30 12.06
C LYS A 69 21.10 -3.84 12.23
N ASP A 70 21.04 -3.07 11.13
CA ASP A 70 20.73 -1.64 11.13
C ASP A 70 19.26 -1.39 10.73
N LEU A 71 18.54 -2.46 10.32
CA LEU A 71 17.14 -2.38 9.94
C LEU A 71 16.24 -2.49 11.19
N TYR A 72 15.34 -1.56 11.32
CA TYR A 72 14.31 -1.58 12.35
C TYR A 72 13.05 -0.88 11.85
N VAL A 73 11.91 -1.35 12.31
CA VAL A 73 10.59 -0.79 11.98
C VAL A 73 10.33 0.42 12.88
N ARG A 74 10.01 1.56 12.26
CA ARG A 74 9.69 2.83 12.94
C ARG A 74 8.24 3.22 12.70
N GLY A 75 7.43 3.15 13.74
CA GLY A 75 6.01 3.53 13.67
C GLY A 75 5.19 2.53 12.86
N PHE A 76 4.13 3.03 12.25
CA PHE A 76 3.17 2.27 11.46
C PHE A 76 2.97 2.95 10.12
N ALA A 77 2.70 2.15 9.10
CA ALA A 77 2.25 2.64 7.81
C ALA A 77 1.08 1.81 7.31
N MET A 78 0.19 2.46 6.58
CA MET A 78 -0.99 1.87 5.99
C MET A 78 -1.12 2.32 4.55
N GLN A 79 -1.40 1.38 3.64
CA GLN A 79 -1.63 1.69 2.23
C GLN A 79 -3.09 1.50 1.86
N CYS A 80 -3.69 2.51 1.25
CA CYS A 80 -4.98 2.45 0.59
C CYS A 80 -4.77 2.47 -0.93
N ARG A 81 -5.29 1.46 -1.63
CA ARG A 81 -5.32 1.43 -3.10
C ARG A 81 -6.59 2.11 -3.57
N ILE A 82 -6.46 3.30 -4.13
CA ILE A 82 -7.59 4.04 -4.71
C ILE A 82 -7.78 3.56 -6.15
N THR A 83 -8.95 2.99 -6.41
CA THR A 83 -9.31 2.37 -7.70
C THR A 83 -10.57 3.00 -8.29
N THR A 84 -10.77 2.84 -9.60
CA THR A 84 -12.02 3.20 -10.28
C THR A 84 -13.03 2.05 -10.20
N GLU A 85 -13.26 1.54 -9.01
CA GLU A 85 -14.25 0.50 -8.74
C GLU A 85 -15.42 1.09 -7.96
N ASP A 86 -16.65 0.74 -8.36
CA ASP A 86 -17.88 1.22 -7.75
C ASP A 86 -18.36 0.27 -6.65
N PRO A 87 -18.21 0.61 -5.36
CA PRO A 87 -18.66 -0.24 -4.26
C PRO A 87 -20.19 -0.44 -4.26
N ALA A 88 -20.95 0.54 -4.73
CA ALA A 88 -22.41 0.45 -4.81
C ALA A 88 -22.88 -0.52 -5.90
N ASN A 89 -22.00 -0.87 -6.84
CA ASN A 89 -22.29 -1.76 -7.97
C ASN A 89 -21.39 -3.01 -7.96
N GLY A 90 -21.14 -3.56 -6.77
CA GLY A 90 -20.36 -4.79 -6.58
C GLY A 90 -18.91 -4.67 -7.01
N PHE A 91 -18.28 -3.52 -6.80
CA PHE A 91 -16.89 -3.23 -7.16
C PHE A 91 -16.57 -3.42 -8.65
N ARG A 92 -17.57 -3.21 -9.52
CA ARG A 92 -17.31 -3.22 -10.95
C ARG A 92 -16.41 -2.05 -11.34
N PRO A 93 -15.39 -2.30 -12.18
CA PRO A 93 -14.58 -1.21 -12.71
C PRO A 93 -15.44 -0.19 -13.46
N ASP A 94 -15.28 1.08 -13.11
CA ASP A 94 -15.89 2.19 -13.81
C ASP A 94 -14.87 2.79 -14.79
N VAL A 95 -15.37 3.18 -15.95
CA VAL A 95 -14.57 3.73 -17.04
C VAL A 95 -15.13 5.08 -17.45
N GLY A 96 -14.30 5.94 -17.97
CA GLY A 96 -14.74 7.27 -18.41
C GLY A 96 -13.64 8.31 -18.31
N LYS A 97 -14.04 9.57 -18.43
CA LYS A 97 -13.12 10.70 -18.38
C LYS A 97 -13.11 11.35 -17.00
N VAL A 98 -11.94 11.46 -16.42
CA VAL A 98 -11.75 12.17 -15.15
C VAL A 98 -11.93 13.67 -15.38
N SER A 99 -13.00 14.24 -14.84
CA SER A 99 -13.33 15.67 -15.01
C SER A 99 -12.63 16.55 -13.96
N ALA A 100 -12.28 16.01 -12.79
CA ALA A 100 -11.50 16.70 -11.77
C ALA A 100 -10.62 15.69 -11.01
N TYR A 101 -9.39 16.09 -10.72
CA TYR A 101 -8.48 15.36 -9.87
C TYR A 101 -7.78 16.31 -8.90
N ARG A 102 -7.87 16.02 -7.63
CA ARG A 102 -7.09 16.64 -6.56
C ARG A 102 -6.70 15.57 -5.55
N SER A 103 -5.42 15.46 -5.28
CA SER A 103 -4.85 14.54 -4.31
C SER A 103 -4.77 15.17 -2.91
N ALA A 104 -4.61 14.31 -1.92
CA ALA A 104 -4.23 14.70 -0.57
C ALA A 104 -2.75 15.10 -0.49
N GLY A 105 -2.35 15.67 0.64
CA GLY A 105 -0.97 15.99 0.94
C GLY A 105 -0.72 16.18 2.44
N GLY A 106 0.51 16.59 2.78
CA GLY A 106 0.91 16.88 4.15
C GLY A 106 1.78 15.80 4.80
N SER A 107 2.15 16.06 6.07
CA SER A 107 3.07 15.19 6.81
C SER A 107 2.56 13.77 6.96
N GLY A 108 3.41 12.79 6.61
CA GLY A 108 3.11 11.37 6.69
C GLY A 108 2.11 10.88 5.64
N VAL A 109 1.96 11.62 4.54
CA VAL A 109 1.17 11.23 3.37
C VAL A 109 2.10 11.07 2.19
N ARG A 110 2.15 9.87 1.63
CA ARG A 110 2.88 9.52 0.43
C ARG A 110 1.89 9.07 -0.64
N LEU A 111 2.11 9.52 -1.86
CA LEU A 111 1.31 9.15 -3.03
C LEU A 111 2.21 8.53 -4.08
N ASP A 112 1.86 7.33 -4.50
CA ASP A 112 2.47 6.66 -5.64
C ASP A 112 1.37 6.46 -6.69
N GLY A 113 1.28 7.40 -7.59
CA GLY A 113 0.25 7.45 -8.63
C GLY A 113 0.77 7.08 -9.99
N GLY A 114 -0.16 6.68 -10.86
CA GLY A 114 0.04 6.63 -12.28
C GLY A 114 -0.13 8.02 -12.93
N THR A 115 -0.43 8.04 -14.20
CA THR A 115 -0.66 9.25 -14.99
C THR A 115 -2.09 9.79 -14.87
N ILE A 116 -2.64 9.86 -13.63
CA ILE A 116 -3.98 10.42 -13.44
C ILE A 116 -3.94 11.95 -13.35
N TYR A 117 -4.78 12.60 -14.14
CA TYR A 117 -4.96 14.06 -14.15
C TYR A 117 -6.39 14.41 -14.63
N ALA A 118 -6.79 15.65 -14.45
CA ALA A 118 -8.08 16.10 -15.01
C ALA A 118 -8.03 16.05 -16.54
N GLY A 119 -8.93 15.28 -17.14
CA GLY A 119 -8.97 14.99 -18.57
C GLY A 119 -8.46 13.60 -18.96
N ALA A 120 -7.84 12.85 -18.04
CA ALA A 120 -7.41 11.47 -18.30
C ALA A 120 -8.62 10.56 -18.60
N GLU A 121 -8.42 9.63 -19.51
CA GLU A 121 -9.43 8.59 -19.84
C GLU A 121 -9.05 7.29 -19.13
N ILE A 122 -10.01 6.75 -18.38
CA ILE A 122 -9.89 5.45 -17.73
C ILE A 122 -10.38 4.38 -18.69
N SER A 123 -9.47 3.49 -19.04
CA SER A 123 -9.71 2.42 -20.00
C SER A 123 -10.06 1.12 -19.28
N PRO A 124 -10.96 0.29 -19.82
CA PRO A 124 -11.26 -1.04 -19.29
C PRO A 124 -10.14 -2.07 -19.55
N HIS A 125 -9.11 -1.70 -20.31
CA HIS A 125 -8.03 -2.62 -20.72
C HIS A 125 -6.84 -2.63 -19.77
N PHE A 126 -6.84 -1.77 -18.76
CA PHE A 126 -5.76 -1.64 -17.77
C PHE A 126 -6.33 -1.78 -16.36
N ASP A 127 -5.43 -1.97 -15.40
CA ASP A 127 -5.76 -2.00 -13.98
C ASP A 127 -6.54 -0.73 -13.57
N SER A 128 -7.56 -0.91 -12.73
CA SER A 128 -8.41 0.16 -12.21
C SER A 128 -7.70 1.06 -11.20
N MET A 129 -6.48 0.72 -10.78
CA MET A 129 -5.74 1.44 -9.74
C MET A 129 -5.28 2.81 -10.23
N LEU A 130 -5.74 3.86 -9.54
CA LEU A 130 -5.39 5.25 -9.82
C LEU A 130 -4.15 5.70 -9.06
N VAL A 131 -4.11 5.41 -7.75
CA VAL A 131 -3.04 5.86 -6.87
C VAL A 131 -2.98 5.01 -5.61
N LYS A 132 -1.77 4.76 -5.13
CA LYS A 132 -1.52 4.22 -3.80
C LYS A 132 -1.34 5.39 -2.84
N LEU A 133 -2.21 5.46 -1.85
CA LEU A 133 -2.07 6.37 -0.72
C LEU A 133 -1.43 5.61 0.43
N THR A 134 -0.21 5.96 0.82
CA THR A 134 0.47 5.38 1.98
C THR A 134 0.58 6.44 3.07
N CYS A 135 0.01 6.13 4.23
CA CYS A 135 0.03 7.02 5.39
C CYS A 135 0.85 6.42 6.52
N ARG A 136 1.85 7.18 7.00
CA ARG A 136 2.70 6.81 8.12
C ARG A 136 2.30 7.55 9.39
N GLY A 137 2.32 6.83 10.53
CA GLY A 137 2.13 7.40 11.87
C GLY A 137 3.19 6.88 12.85
N ARG A 138 3.34 7.56 13.99
CA ARG A 138 4.16 7.06 15.11
C ARG A 138 3.57 5.81 15.75
N ASP A 139 2.24 5.66 15.64
CA ASP A 139 1.43 4.57 16.12
C ASP A 139 0.32 4.25 15.11
N TYR A 140 -0.38 3.13 15.33
CA TYR A 140 -1.46 2.65 14.46
C TYR A 140 -2.55 3.71 14.28
N GLN A 141 -3.05 4.28 15.39
CA GLN A 141 -4.13 5.26 15.38
C GLN A 141 -3.76 6.51 14.57
N THR A 142 -2.51 6.98 14.71
CA THR A 142 -2.03 8.12 13.91
C THR A 142 -2.01 7.80 12.42
N ALA A 143 -1.61 6.58 12.03
CA ALA A 143 -1.62 6.16 10.62
C ALA A 143 -3.05 6.09 10.07
N VAL A 144 -3.99 5.49 10.82
CA VAL A 144 -5.42 5.42 10.45
C VAL A 144 -6.05 6.81 10.30
N HIS A 145 -5.85 7.70 11.27
CA HIS A 145 -6.37 9.07 11.21
C HIS A 145 -5.82 9.86 10.02
N ARG A 146 -4.54 9.68 9.69
CA ARG A 146 -3.94 10.31 8.49
C ARG A 146 -4.53 9.77 7.20
N ALA A 147 -4.74 8.46 7.12
CA ALA A 147 -5.36 7.82 5.97
C ALA A 147 -6.81 8.31 5.78
N SER A 148 -7.59 8.36 6.86
CA SER A 148 -8.97 8.86 6.85
C SER A 148 -9.05 10.31 6.39
N ARG A 149 -8.20 11.20 6.95
CA ARG A 149 -8.10 12.59 6.53
C ARG A 149 -7.70 12.71 5.06
N ALA A 150 -6.66 11.98 4.65
CA ALA A 150 -6.18 12.03 3.27
C ALA A 150 -7.24 11.57 2.27
N LEU A 151 -7.96 10.48 2.55
CA LEU A 151 -9.09 10.03 1.70
C LEU A 151 -10.20 11.08 1.60
N ALA A 152 -10.49 11.81 2.68
CA ALA A 152 -11.48 12.89 2.68
C ALA A 152 -11.05 14.10 1.83
N GLU A 153 -9.75 14.34 1.69
CA GLU A 153 -9.20 15.43 0.87
C GLU A 153 -9.18 15.12 -0.63
N PHE A 154 -9.22 13.83 -1.00
CA PHE A 154 -9.25 13.45 -2.41
C PHE A 154 -10.52 13.96 -3.10
N ARG A 155 -10.35 14.50 -4.30
CA ARG A 155 -11.44 14.87 -5.17
C ARG A 155 -11.23 14.30 -6.56
N ILE A 156 -11.91 13.22 -6.85
CA ILE A 156 -11.93 12.56 -8.17
C ILE A 156 -13.38 12.67 -8.68
N ARG A 157 -13.57 13.14 -9.89
CA ARG A 157 -14.88 13.30 -10.52
C ARG A 157 -14.85 12.78 -11.94
N GLY A 158 -16.00 12.32 -12.43
CA GLY A 158 -16.17 11.77 -13.78
C GLY A 158 -16.15 10.24 -13.82
N VAL A 159 -15.63 9.60 -12.76
CA VAL A 159 -15.65 8.15 -12.54
C VAL A 159 -15.99 7.85 -11.08
N ALA A 160 -16.62 6.71 -10.83
CA ALA A 160 -16.77 6.17 -9.48
C ALA A 160 -15.41 5.70 -8.93
N THR A 161 -15.26 5.67 -7.61
CA THR A 161 -14.06 5.18 -6.94
C THR A 161 -14.43 4.42 -5.67
N ASN A 162 -13.50 3.60 -5.19
CA ASN A 162 -13.65 2.86 -3.94
C ASN A 162 -13.38 3.71 -2.67
N ILE A 163 -13.14 5.02 -2.80
CA ILE A 163 -12.87 5.91 -1.65
C ILE A 163 -13.95 5.82 -0.56
N PRO A 164 -15.27 5.84 -0.87
CA PRO A 164 -16.30 5.70 0.17
C PRO A 164 -16.20 4.40 0.97
N PHE A 165 -15.88 3.30 0.29
CA PHE A 165 -15.65 2.01 0.95
C PHE A 165 -14.43 2.05 1.88
N LEU A 166 -13.30 2.57 1.39
CA LEU A 166 -12.08 2.71 2.21
C LEU A 166 -12.33 3.60 3.44
N GLN A 167 -13.11 4.68 3.30
CA GLN A 167 -13.50 5.52 4.42
C GLN A 167 -14.36 4.76 5.45
N SER A 168 -15.26 3.90 4.99
CA SER A 168 -16.08 3.06 5.87
C SER A 168 -15.22 2.07 6.65
N VAL A 169 -14.25 1.42 5.99
CA VAL A 169 -13.30 0.50 6.65
C VAL A 169 -12.50 1.23 7.73
N LEU A 170 -11.98 2.43 7.44
CA LEU A 170 -11.19 3.20 8.41
C LEU A 170 -12.02 3.77 9.58
N GLN A 171 -13.34 3.65 9.54
CA GLN A 171 -14.26 4.04 10.62
C GLN A 171 -14.83 2.84 11.37
N ASP A 172 -14.57 1.64 10.89
CA ASP A 172 -15.04 0.40 11.53
C ASP A 172 -14.36 0.22 12.89
N PRO A 173 -15.14 -0.07 13.98
CA PRO A 173 -14.58 -0.22 15.32
C PRO A 173 -13.55 -1.34 15.43
N GLU A 174 -13.76 -2.49 14.77
CA GLU A 174 -12.82 -3.61 14.82
C GLU A 174 -11.51 -3.24 14.11
N PHE A 175 -11.62 -2.50 12.99
CA PHE A 175 -10.47 -1.97 12.30
C PHE A 175 -9.71 -0.95 13.16
N LEU A 176 -10.41 -0.04 13.83
CA LEU A 176 -9.82 0.97 14.70
C LEU A 176 -9.10 0.34 15.90
N ASP A 177 -9.62 -0.75 16.45
CA ASP A 177 -9.00 -1.50 17.55
C ASP A 177 -7.86 -2.41 17.09
N GLY A 178 -7.64 -2.56 15.79
CA GLY A 178 -6.62 -3.45 15.23
C GLY A 178 -6.91 -4.93 15.40
N GLN A 179 -8.18 -5.31 15.62
CA GLN A 179 -8.65 -6.68 15.85
C GLN A 179 -9.06 -7.39 14.55
N ILE A 180 -8.51 -6.97 13.44
CA ILE A 180 -8.83 -7.51 12.12
C ILE A 180 -7.93 -8.68 11.74
N THR A 181 -8.55 -9.67 11.09
CA THR A 181 -7.86 -10.81 10.47
C THR A 181 -8.27 -10.91 8.99
N THR A 182 -7.51 -11.66 8.22
CA THR A 182 -7.85 -11.99 6.82
C THR A 182 -8.91 -13.08 6.73
#